data_277ee49092dcbf7dc7d15396c0e68cfa
#
_entry.id   277ee49092dcbf7dc7d15396c0e68cfa
#
_cell.length_a   1.000
_cell.length_b   1.000
_cell.length_c   1.000
_cell.angle_alpha   90.00
_cell.angle_beta   90.00
_cell.angle_gamma   90.00
#
_symmetry.space_group_name_H-M   'P 1'
#
loop_
_entity.id
_entity.type
_entity.pdbx_description
1 polymer ?
#
loop_
_entity_poly.entity_id
_entity_poly.type
_entity_poly.pdbx_seq_one_letter_code
_entity_poly.pdbx_strand_id
1 'polypeptide(L)'
;MLETLKSFGFKQSDAKIYILLAKEGPHTTRDLETAVRIKRWQVYKSLRNLRKRGIVTAVLHRPALYSAIPFDRLIDLAAKAIIDKAQREEEIKEQAIQYWEVMLREDSSSEAHELQAGDEEVKNE
;
A
#
# COMPACT_ATOMS: atom_id res chain seq x y z
N MET A 1 12.93 12.59 9.04
CA MET A 1 11.84 12.56 8.03
C MET A 1 11.73 11.21 7.31
N LEU A 2 12.85 10.65 6.91
CA LEU A 2 12.83 9.38 6.20
C LEU A 2 12.17 8.28 7.03
N GLU A 3 12.53 8.20 8.29
CA GLU A 3 11.94 7.19 9.17
C GLU A 3 10.45 7.39 9.38
N THR A 4 10.03 8.65 9.43
CA THR A 4 8.62 8.96 9.57
C THR A 4 7.83 8.43 8.37
N LEU A 5 8.34 8.65 7.17
CA LEU A 5 7.66 8.19 5.98
C LEU A 5 7.64 6.67 5.89
N LYS A 6 8.71 6.03 6.34
CA LYS A 6 8.72 4.57 6.37
C LYS A 6 7.64 4.02 7.29
N SER A 7 7.36 4.72 8.39
CA SER A 7 6.31 4.27 9.29
C SER A 7 4.93 4.37 8.66
N PHE A 8 4.79 5.15 7.59
CA PHE A 8 3.54 5.24 6.83
C PHE A 8 3.53 4.28 5.64
N GLY A 9 4.46 3.33 5.60
CA GLY A 9 4.47 2.33 4.55
C GLY A 9 5.26 2.71 3.32
N PHE A 10 6.06 3.76 3.38
CA PHE A 10 6.93 4.13 2.27
C PHE A 10 8.14 3.22 2.24
N LYS A 11 8.48 2.75 1.04
CA LYS A 11 9.78 2.13 0.86
C LYS A 11 10.83 3.21 0.85
N GLN A 12 12.08 2.82 1.08
CA GLN A 12 13.14 3.80 1.20
C GLN A 12 13.29 4.65 -0.06
N SER A 13 13.25 4.03 -1.23
CA SER A 13 13.37 4.77 -2.48
C SER A 13 12.19 5.71 -2.69
N ASP A 14 10.99 5.25 -2.36
CA ASP A 14 9.79 6.09 -2.47
C ASP A 14 9.90 7.33 -1.58
N ALA A 15 10.35 7.12 -0.35
CA ALA A 15 10.48 8.23 0.59
C ALA A 15 11.52 9.23 0.14
N LYS A 16 12.65 8.75 -0.37
CA LYS A 16 13.71 9.67 -0.84
C LYS A 16 13.23 10.51 -2.00
N ILE A 17 12.52 9.90 -2.93
CA ILE A 17 12.00 10.63 -4.09
C ILE A 17 10.96 11.66 -3.65
N TYR A 18 10.06 11.25 -2.76
CA TYR A 18 9.05 12.18 -2.29
C TYR A 18 9.69 13.39 -1.61
N ILE A 19 10.65 13.14 -0.72
CA ILE A 19 11.29 14.23 0.01
C ILE A 19 11.94 15.20 -0.93
N LEU A 20 12.65 14.69 -1.93
CA LEU A 20 13.33 15.55 -2.88
C LEU A 20 12.33 16.41 -3.65
N LEU A 21 11.27 15.80 -4.16
CA LEU A 21 10.27 16.54 -4.92
C LEU A 21 9.54 17.55 -4.07
N ALA A 22 9.26 17.20 -2.83
CA ALA A 22 8.56 18.12 -1.93
C ALA A 22 9.44 19.31 -1.53
N LYS A 23 10.73 19.06 -1.36
CA LYS A 23 11.64 20.12 -0.94
C LYS A 23 12.08 21.02 -2.10
N GLU A 24 12.36 20.42 -3.24
CA GLU A 24 13.03 21.13 -4.31
C GLU A 24 12.16 21.37 -5.54
N GLY A 25 10.95 20.82 -5.55
CA GLY A 25 10.05 21.06 -6.67
C GLY A 25 10.18 20.00 -7.75
N PRO A 26 9.55 20.26 -8.90
CA PRO A 26 9.47 19.25 -9.96
C PRO A 26 10.82 18.84 -10.51
N HIS A 27 10.94 17.56 -10.84
CA HIS A 27 12.17 16.98 -11.39
C HIS A 27 11.81 15.97 -12.48
N THR A 28 12.78 15.76 -13.39
CA THR A 28 12.67 14.68 -14.37
C THR A 28 13.18 13.38 -13.76
N THR A 29 12.92 12.26 -14.44
CA THR A 29 13.47 10.97 -13.97
C THR A 29 14.98 11.00 -13.92
N ARG A 30 15.61 11.64 -14.90
CA ARG A 30 17.05 11.73 -14.94
C ARG A 30 17.59 12.48 -13.73
N ASP A 31 16.94 13.60 -13.39
CA ASP A 31 17.35 14.36 -12.22
C ASP A 31 17.21 13.52 -10.96
N LEU A 32 16.14 12.73 -10.88
CA LEU A 32 15.93 11.90 -9.71
C LEU A 32 16.98 10.81 -9.59
N GLU A 33 17.37 10.19 -10.72
CA GLU A 33 18.42 9.20 -10.67
C GLU A 33 19.70 9.77 -10.07
N THR A 34 20.05 10.96 -10.51
CA THR A 34 21.28 11.60 -10.06
C THR A 34 21.19 12.00 -8.61
N ALA A 35 20.07 12.60 -8.23
CA ALA A 35 19.95 13.20 -6.90
C ALA A 35 19.79 12.15 -5.80
N VAL A 36 19.00 11.10 -6.04
CA VAL A 36 18.79 10.09 -5.02
C VAL A 36 19.70 8.88 -5.19
N ARG A 37 20.46 8.83 -6.27
CA ARG A 37 21.48 7.80 -6.50
C ARG A 37 20.89 6.40 -6.48
N ILE A 38 19.82 6.21 -7.22
CA ILE A 38 19.24 4.89 -7.41
C ILE A 38 19.13 4.65 -8.91
N LYS A 39 18.96 3.39 -9.27
CA LYS A 39 18.94 3.02 -10.67
C LYS A 39 17.66 3.47 -11.34
N ARG A 40 17.72 3.65 -12.65
CA ARG A 40 16.59 4.12 -13.41
C ARG A 40 15.35 3.27 -13.20
N TRP A 41 15.49 1.96 -13.18
CA TRP A 41 14.34 1.09 -13.02
C TRP A 41 13.68 1.29 -11.66
N GLN A 42 14.47 1.58 -10.63
CA GLN A 42 13.93 1.85 -9.31
C GLN A 42 13.19 3.19 -9.28
N VAL A 43 13.73 4.19 -10.00
CA VAL A 43 13.06 5.48 -10.10
C VAL A 43 11.69 5.30 -10.73
N TYR A 44 11.63 4.59 -11.85
CA TYR A 44 10.35 4.37 -12.52
C TYR A 44 9.38 3.58 -11.65
N LYS A 45 9.88 2.59 -10.96
CA LYS A 45 9.03 1.78 -10.09
C LYS A 45 8.45 2.62 -8.97
N SER A 46 9.29 3.44 -8.33
CA SER A 46 8.84 4.31 -7.25
C SER A 46 7.85 5.34 -7.75
N LEU A 47 8.12 5.97 -8.89
CA LEU A 47 7.22 6.98 -9.43
C LEU A 47 5.87 6.37 -9.77
N ARG A 48 5.86 5.16 -10.34
CA ARG A 48 4.61 4.48 -10.64
C ARG A 48 3.80 4.25 -9.37
N ASN A 49 4.47 3.76 -8.34
CA ASN A 49 3.81 3.50 -7.07
C ASN A 49 3.28 4.79 -6.44
N LEU A 50 4.07 5.84 -6.43
CA LEU A 50 3.67 7.11 -5.84
C LEU A 50 2.54 7.76 -6.61
N ARG A 51 2.56 7.66 -7.94
CA ARG A 51 1.48 8.20 -8.76
C ARG A 51 0.19 7.44 -8.52
N LYS A 52 0.29 6.13 -8.39
CA LYS A 52 -0.87 5.28 -8.15
C LYS A 52 -1.54 5.65 -6.83
N ARG A 53 -0.75 6.06 -5.86
CA ARG A 53 -1.27 6.46 -4.55
C ARG A 53 -1.68 7.92 -4.50
N GLY A 54 -1.53 8.65 -5.59
CA GLY A 54 -1.90 10.06 -5.62
C GLY A 54 -0.92 11.00 -4.96
N ILE A 55 0.28 10.51 -4.66
CA ILE A 55 1.29 11.29 -3.94
C ILE A 55 2.14 12.12 -4.88
N VAL A 56 2.34 11.62 -6.10
CA VAL A 56 3.13 12.29 -7.12
C VAL A 56 2.27 12.43 -8.38
N THR A 57 2.40 13.57 -9.04
CA THR A 57 1.74 13.79 -10.33
C THR A 57 2.80 14.03 -11.40
N ALA A 58 2.42 13.83 -12.64
CA ALA A 58 3.33 14.02 -13.76
C ALA A 58 2.74 14.98 -14.76
N VAL A 59 3.58 15.93 -15.21
CA VAL A 59 3.24 16.74 -16.35
C VAL A 59 3.95 16.11 -17.55
N LEU A 60 3.15 15.70 -18.53
CA LEU A 60 3.69 14.91 -19.63
C LEU A 60 4.28 15.81 -20.72
N HIS A 61 5.41 16.37 -20.39
CA HIS A 61 6.26 17.09 -21.34
C HIS A 61 7.35 16.15 -21.82
N ARG A 62 8.28 16.70 -22.55
CA ARG A 62 9.46 15.98 -22.98
C ARG A 62 10.68 16.74 -22.49
N PRO A 63 11.30 16.28 -21.43
CA PRO A 63 10.97 15.11 -20.60
C PRO A 63 9.83 15.41 -19.62
N ALA A 64 9.21 14.36 -19.13
CA ALA A 64 8.13 14.51 -18.15
C ALA A 64 8.67 15.07 -16.83
N LEU A 65 7.86 15.91 -16.20
CA LEU A 65 8.19 16.48 -14.90
C LEU A 65 7.29 15.88 -13.84
N TYR A 66 7.87 15.52 -12.73
CA TYR A 66 7.14 14.90 -11.61
C TYR A 66 7.14 15.84 -10.42
N SER A 67 5.97 15.96 -9.79
CA SER A 67 5.77 16.84 -8.66
C SER A 67 5.12 16.10 -7.52
N ALA A 68 5.43 16.49 -6.30
CA ALA A 68 4.87 15.85 -5.11
C ALA A 68 3.77 16.73 -4.52
N ILE A 69 2.78 16.08 -3.89
CA ILE A 69 1.76 16.82 -3.16
C ILE A 69 2.38 17.40 -1.89
N PRO A 70 1.78 18.47 -1.34
CA PRO A 70 2.28 19.04 -0.09
C PRO A 70 2.24 18.03 1.04
N PHE A 71 3.11 18.22 2.02
CA PHE A 71 3.28 17.26 3.09
C PHE A 71 2.01 17.07 3.92
N ASP A 72 1.27 18.15 4.18
CA ASP A 72 0.05 18.02 4.95
C ASP A 72 -0.98 17.15 4.22
N ARG A 73 -1.04 17.25 2.89
CA ARG A 73 -1.92 16.38 2.13
C ARG A 73 -1.45 14.94 2.16
N LEU A 74 -0.14 14.73 2.14
CA LEU A 74 0.40 13.40 2.26
C LEU A 74 -0.01 12.77 3.58
N ILE A 75 0.06 13.53 4.67
CA ILE A 75 -0.32 13.01 5.99
C ILE A 75 -1.81 12.64 6.00
N ASP A 76 -2.65 13.47 5.39
CA ASP A 76 -4.08 13.15 5.32
C ASP A 76 -4.33 11.86 4.56
N LEU A 77 -3.64 11.68 3.44
CA LEU A 77 -3.80 10.45 2.67
C LEU A 77 -3.32 9.23 3.44
N ALA A 78 -2.19 9.37 4.13
CA ALA A 78 -1.63 8.26 4.90
C ALA A 78 -2.56 7.88 6.06
N ALA A 79 -3.10 8.87 6.75
CA ALA A 79 -4.02 8.61 7.85
C ALA A 79 -5.28 7.93 7.35
N LYS A 80 -5.81 8.40 6.23
CA LYS A 80 -7.01 7.80 5.67
C LYS A 80 -6.76 6.36 5.24
N ALA A 81 -5.60 6.08 4.67
CA ALA A 81 -5.27 4.74 4.24
C ALA A 81 -5.22 3.77 5.43
N ILE A 82 -4.71 4.23 6.56
CA ILE A 82 -4.68 3.42 7.77
C ILE A 82 -6.08 3.12 8.27
N ILE A 83 -6.93 4.14 8.30
CA ILE A 83 -8.31 3.97 8.74
C ILE A 83 -9.06 3.02 7.81
N ASP A 84 -8.92 3.21 6.51
CA ASP A 84 -9.60 2.36 5.53
C ASP A 84 -9.16 0.91 5.68
N LYS A 85 -7.87 0.69 5.90
CA LYS A 85 -7.37 -0.66 6.08
C LYS A 85 -7.95 -1.30 7.33
N ALA A 86 -8.02 -0.55 8.42
CA ALA A 86 -8.57 -1.07 9.67
C ALA A 86 -10.04 -1.43 9.49
N GLN A 87 -10.80 -0.61 8.77
CA GLN A 87 -12.21 -0.89 8.52
C GLN A 87 -12.39 -2.14 7.66
N ARG A 88 -11.55 -2.30 6.65
CA ARG A 88 -11.64 -3.50 5.82
C ARG A 88 -11.32 -4.75 6.62
N GLU A 89 -10.35 -4.67 7.51
CA GLU A 89 -10.01 -5.82 8.34
C GLU A 89 -11.14 -6.16 9.30
N GLU A 90 -11.82 -5.15 9.80
CA GLU A 90 -12.96 -5.39 10.68
C GLU A 90 -14.10 -6.06 9.92
N GLU A 91 -14.37 -5.61 8.69
CA GLU A 91 -15.40 -6.21 7.87
C GLU A 91 -15.09 -7.65 7.52
N ILE A 92 -13.83 -7.93 7.20
CA ILE A 92 -13.40 -9.29 6.89
C ILE A 92 -13.60 -10.19 8.11
N LYS A 93 -13.28 -9.66 9.27
CA LYS A 93 -13.42 -10.41 10.51
C LYS A 93 -14.88 -10.76 10.76
N GLU A 94 -15.78 -9.80 10.59
CA GLU A 94 -17.20 -10.05 10.79
C GLU A 94 -17.73 -11.06 9.79
N GLN A 95 -17.31 -10.93 8.55
CA GLN A 95 -17.73 -11.89 7.53
C GLN A 95 -17.21 -13.29 7.84
N ALA A 96 -15.99 -13.38 8.32
CA ALA A 96 -15.42 -14.67 8.67
C ALA A 96 -16.21 -15.33 9.80
N ILE A 97 -16.61 -14.54 10.78
CA ILE A 97 -17.39 -15.06 11.89
C ILE A 97 -18.76 -15.56 11.41
N GLN A 98 -19.41 -14.79 10.56
CA GLN A 98 -20.70 -15.20 10.01
C GLN A 98 -20.57 -16.47 9.20
N TYR A 99 -19.53 -16.55 8.39
CA TYR A 99 -19.31 -17.72 7.57
C TYR A 99 -19.09 -18.96 8.44
N TRP A 100 -18.32 -18.77 9.51
CA TRP A 100 -18.06 -19.85 10.44
C TRP A 100 -19.34 -20.35 11.11
N GLU A 101 -20.21 -19.41 11.50
CA GLU A 101 -21.47 -19.78 12.13
C GLU A 101 -22.37 -20.56 11.19
N VAL A 102 -22.40 -20.16 9.92
CA VAL A 102 -23.15 -20.88 8.92
C VAL A 102 -22.63 -22.30 8.77
N MET A 103 -21.31 -22.44 8.71
CA MET A 103 -20.70 -23.74 8.59
C MET A 103 -21.04 -24.64 9.78
N LEU A 104 -21.04 -24.08 10.97
CA LEU A 104 -21.37 -24.86 12.14
C LEU A 104 -22.82 -25.38 12.08
N ARG A 105 -23.74 -24.55 11.60
CA ARG A 105 -25.13 -25.01 11.47
C ARG A 105 -25.27 -26.11 10.43
N GLU A 106 -24.54 -25.98 9.34
CA GLU A 106 -24.56 -27.02 8.33
C GLU A 106 -23.93 -28.31 8.82
N ASP A 107 -22.83 -28.18 9.58
CA ASP A 107 -22.18 -29.34 10.13
C ASP A 107 -23.08 -30.08 11.10
N SER A 108 -23.86 -29.36 11.91
CA SER A 108 -24.72 -30.01 12.87
C SER A 108 -25.82 -30.79 12.17
N SER A 109 -26.18 -30.42 10.94
CA SER A 109 -27.15 -31.19 10.17
C SER A 109 -26.47 -32.13 9.17
N SER A 110 -25.16 -32.01 9.00
CA SER A 110 -24.41 -32.84 8.06
C SER A 110 -23.65 -33.94 8.80
N GLU A 111 -22.74 -34.55 8.10
CA GLU A 111 -21.99 -35.66 8.66
C GLU A 111 -20.67 -35.21 9.24
N ALA A 112 -20.16 -36.04 10.12
CA ALA A 112 -18.91 -35.73 10.80
C ALA A 112 -17.71 -35.69 9.86
N HIS A 113 -17.78 -36.33 8.72
CA HIS A 113 -16.64 -36.33 7.81
C HIS A 113 -16.29 -34.94 7.33
N GLU A 114 -17.23 -34.03 7.34
CA GLU A 114 -16.95 -32.65 6.99
C GLU A 114 -15.94 -32.04 7.93
N LEU A 115 -16.04 -32.37 9.19
CA LEU A 115 -15.10 -31.85 10.17
C LEU A 115 -13.68 -32.31 9.92
N GLN A 116 -13.54 -33.52 9.43
CA GLN A 116 -12.20 -34.04 9.18
C GLN A 116 -11.52 -33.29 8.07
N ALA A 117 -12.25 -32.94 7.04
CA ALA A 117 -11.68 -32.14 5.96
C ALA A 117 -11.22 -30.79 6.47
N GLY A 118 -12.02 -30.18 7.33
CA GLY A 118 -11.64 -28.91 7.92
C GLY A 118 -10.38 -29.00 8.73
N ASP A 119 -10.22 -30.09 9.46
CA ASP A 119 -9.04 -30.26 10.28
C ASP A 119 -7.77 -30.29 9.43
N GLU A 120 -7.83 -30.96 8.32
CA GLU A 120 -6.66 -31.05 7.46
C GLU A 120 -6.26 -29.69 6.93
N GLU A 121 -7.24 -28.87 6.56
CA GLU A 121 -6.93 -27.55 6.07
C GLU A 121 -6.29 -26.71 7.14
N VAL A 122 -6.76 -26.83 8.36
CA VAL A 122 -6.19 -26.06 9.44
C VAL A 122 -4.72 -26.38 9.62
N LYS A 123 -4.36 -27.63 9.45
CA LYS A 123 -2.97 -28.03 9.64
C LYS A 123 -2.06 -27.44 8.59
N ASN A 124 -2.56 -27.10 7.44
CA ASN A 124 -1.75 -26.51 6.40
C ASN A 124 -1.33 -25.07 6.73
N GLU A 125 -1.90 -24.52 7.75
CA GLU A 125 -1.52 -23.20 8.15
C GLU A 125 -0.12 -23.17 8.71
#